data_3d04723c1eacf62a42f62c82ea479097
#
_entry.id   3d04723c1eacf62a42f62c82ea479097
#
_cell.length_a   1.000
_cell.length_b   1.000
_cell.length_c   1.000
_cell.angle_alpha   90.00
_cell.angle_beta   90.00
_cell.angle_gamma   90.00
#
_symmetry.space_group_name_H-M   'P 1'
#
loop_
_entity.id
_entity.type
_entity.pdbx_description
1 polymer ?
#
loop_
_entity_poly.entity_id
_entity_poly.type
_entity_poly.pdbx_seq_one_letter_code
_entity_poly.pdbx_strand_id
1 'polypeptide(L)'
;MKYMVTWTISPANYKAAVERFLETGAPAPKGMKTLGRWHTAGSSRGFHLVEGSDAALAELNAEWADLLDLQAVPVVEDDVAGAVAKKILAKK
;
A
#
# COMPACT_ATOMS: atom_id res chain seq x y z
N MET A 1 2.83 -2.80 12.05
CA MET A 1 2.82 -1.42 11.52
C MET A 1 1.95 -1.36 10.28
N LYS A 2 1.25 -0.26 10.08
CA LYS A 2 0.37 -0.08 8.92
C LYS A 2 1.02 0.82 7.88
N TYR A 3 0.82 0.48 6.62
CA TYR A 3 1.32 1.26 5.49
C TYR A 3 0.22 1.47 4.48
N MET A 4 0.15 2.68 3.93
CA MET A 4 -0.63 2.91 2.72
C MET A 4 0.31 2.79 1.53
N VAL A 5 0.09 1.77 0.72
CA VAL A 5 0.81 1.55 -0.54
C VAL A 5 -0.04 2.16 -1.65
N THR A 6 0.57 3.01 -2.44
CA THR A 6 -0.08 3.58 -3.63
C THR A 6 0.68 3.13 -4.86
N TRP A 7 -0.03 2.89 -5.95
CA TRP A 7 0.60 2.50 -7.19
C TRP A 7 0.06 3.28 -8.37
N THR A 8 0.91 3.41 -9.38
CA THR A 8 0.56 3.96 -10.67
C THR A 8 1.06 2.99 -11.74
N ILE A 9 0.27 2.76 -12.76
CA ILE A 9 0.62 1.85 -13.86
C ILE A 9 0.77 2.67 -15.12
N SER A 10 1.94 2.57 -15.79
CA SER A 10 2.12 3.20 -17.08
C SER A 10 1.29 2.47 -18.16
N PRO A 11 0.86 3.16 -19.23
CA PRO A 11 0.13 2.50 -20.30
C PRO A 11 0.86 1.29 -20.89
N ALA A 12 2.19 1.35 -20.98
CA ALA A 12 2.99 0.26 -21.53
C ALA A 12 2.89 -1.02 -20.69
N ASN A 13 2.67 -0.90 -19.38
CA ASN A 13 2.62 -2.02 -18.44
C ASN A 13 1.20 -2.42 -18.05
N TYR A 14 0.20 -1.67 -18.48
CA TYR A 14 -1.17 -1.85 -18.00
C TYR A 14 -1.69 -3.28 -18.21
N LYS A 15 -1.57 -3.78 -19.43
CA LYS A 15 -2.07 -5.12 -19.78
C LYS A 15 -1.38 -6.21 -18.95
N ALA A 16 -0.05 -6.14 -18.83
CA ALA A 16 0.72 -7.13 -18.07
C ALA A 16 0.37 -7.08 -16.58
N ALA A 17 0.18 -5.90 -16.03
CA ALA A 17 -0.21 -5.74 -14.63
C ALA A 17 -1.59 -6.31 -14.35
N VAL A 18 -2.56 -6.04 -15.22
CA VAL A 18 -3.92 -6.57 -15.09
C VAL A 18 -3.93 -8.09 -15.23
N GLU A 19 -3.18 -8.64 -16.18
CA GLU A 19 -3.08 -10.09 -16.37
C GLU A 19 -2.51 -10.77 -15.11
N ARG A 20 -1.45 -10.21 -14.53
CA ARG A 20 -0.85 -10.76 -13.30
C ARG A 20 -1.84 -10.69 -12.14
N PHE A 21 -2.55 -9.59 -12.01
CA PHE A 21 -3.57 -9.43 -10.96
C PHE A 21 -4.67 -10.49 -11.09
N LEU A 22 -5.18 -10.70 -12.30
CA LEU A 22 -6.23 -11.68 -12.55
C LEU A 22 -5.75 -13.11 -12.31
N GLU A 23 -4.50 -13.42 -12.65
CA GLU A 23 -3.94 -14.75 -12.46
C GLU A 23 -3.67 -15.08 -11.00
N THR A 24 -3.14 -14.11 -10.23
CA THR A 24 -2.66 -14.37 -8.88
C THR A 24 -3.59 -13.88 -7.79
N GLY A 25 -4.48 -12.93 -8.10
CA GLY A 25 -5.28 -12.23 -7.09
C GLY A 25 -4.46 -11.25 -6.26
N ALA A 26 -3.19 -11.05 -6.62
CA ALA A 26 -2.26 -10.17 -5.93
C ALA A 26 -2.30 -10.38 -4.40
N PRO A 27 -1.99 -11.59 -3.91
CA PRO A 27 -2.05 -11.87 -2.48
C PRO A 27 -0.94 -11.14 -1.73
N ALA A 28 -1.21 -10.78 -0.48
CA ALA A 28 -0.18 -10.23 0.38
C ALA A 28 0.85 -11.33 0.72
N PRO A 29 2.15 -10.99 0.79
CA PRO A 29 3.16 -11.97 1.19
C PRO A 29 2.99 -12.39 2.65
N LYS A 30 3.64 -13.48 3.01
CA LYS A 30 3.64 -13.96 4.40
C LYS A 30 4.19 -12.87 5.32
N GLY A 31 3.52 -12.64 6.43
CA GLY A 31 3.89 -11.58 7.37
C GLY A 31 3.21 -10.26 7.10
N MET A 32 2.33 -10.22 6.12
CA MET A 32 1.56 -9.02 5.78
C MET A 32 0.08 -9.36 5.61
N LYS A 33 -0.77 -8.44 6.06
CA LYS A 33 -2.22 -8.57 5.97
C LYS A 33 -2.77 -7.40 5.18
N THR A 34 -3.60 -7.70 4.18
CA THR A 34 -4.36 -6.68 3.47
C THR A 34 -5.55 -6.25 4.32
N LEU A 35 -5.62 -4.96 4.63
CA LEU A 35 -6.74 -4.38 5.36
C LEU A 35 -7.79 -3.81 4.39
N GLY A 36 -7.35 -3.38 3.23
CA GLY A 36 -8.23 -2.89 2.17
C GLY A 36 -7.42 -2.61 0.91
N ARG A 37 -8.08 -2.70 -0.23
CA ARG A 37 -7.45 -2.40 -1.51
C ARG A 37 -8.48 -1.80 -2.44
N TRP A 38 -8.14 -0.68 -3.05
CA TRP A 38 -9.03 0.06 -3.93
C TRP A 38 -8.31 0.42 -5.22
N HIS A 39 -9.06 0.33 -6.32
CA HIS A 39 -8.60 0.73 -7.65
C HIS A 39 -9.37 1.99 -8.04
N THR A 40 -8.68 3.00 -8.55
CA THR A 40 -9.37 4.22 -8.97
C THR A 40 -10.18 3.94 -10.23
N ALA A 41 -11.45 4.31 -10.22
CA ALA A 41 -12.29 4.14 -11.39
C ALA A 41 -11.83 5.10 -12.50
N GLY A 42 -11.57 4.57 -13.68
CA GLY A 42 -11.14 5.35 -14.84
C GLY A 42 -9.69 5.81 -14.81
N SER A 43 -8.87 5.26 -13.93
CA SER A 43 -7.45 5.64 -13.80
C SER A 43 -6.61 4.38 -13.54
N SER A 44 -5.31 4.48 -13.85
CA SER A 44 -4.35 3.40 -13.62
C SER A 44 -3.64 3.54 -12.27
N ARG A 45 -4.40 3.86 -11.23
CA ARG A 45 -3.89 4.10 -9.88
C ARG A 45 -4.66 3.28 -8.86
N GLY A 46 -4.07 3.09 -7.69
CA GLY A 46 -4.78 2.43 -6.62
C GLY A 46 -4.13 2.62 -5.27
N PHE A 47 -4.81 2.11 -4.26
CA PHE A 47 -4.45 2.26 -2.85
C PHE A 47 -4.57 0.90 -2.18
N HIS A 48 -3.57 0.54 -1.37
CA HIS A 48 -3.56 -0.75 -0.67
C HIS A 48 -3.12 -0.53 0.78
N LEU A 49 -4.06 -0.64 1.69
CA LEU A 49 -3.76 -0.53 3.12
C LEU A 49 -3.34 -1.90 3.63
N VAL A 50 -2.12 -1.97 4.16
CA VAL A 50 -1.54 -3.23 4.65
C VAL A 50 -1.00 -3.08 6.07
N GLU A 51 -0.90 -4.20 6.75
CA GLU A 51 -0.30 -4.28 8.07
C GLU A 51 0.72 -5.40 8.10
N GLY A 52 1.92 -5.12 8.57
CA GLY A 52 2.97 -6.12 8.61
C GLY A 52 4.34 -5.53 8.89
N SER A 53 5.36 -6.36 8.67
CA SER A 53 6.76 -5.97 8.89
C SER A 53 7.33 -5.22 7.69
N ASP A 54 8.41 -4.51 7.90
CA ASP A 54 9.16 -3.83 6.83
C ASP A 54 9.64 -4.82 5.78
N ALA A 55 10.07 -6.00 6.20
CA ALA A 55 10.53 -7.04 5.29
C ALA A 55 9.40 -7.52 4.36
N ALA A 56 8.21 -7.73 4.92
CA ALA A 56 7.04 -8.12 4.12
C ALA A 56 6.62 -7.01 3.16
N LEU A 57 6.71 -5.75 3.59
CA LEU A 57 6.42 -4.61 2.71
C LEU A 57 7.40 -4.56 1.54
N ALA A 58 8.69 -4.77 1.81
CA ALA A 58 9.72 -4.80 0.76
C ALA A 58 9.47 -5.93 -0.23
N GLU A 59 9.04 -7.09 0.26
CA GLU A 59 8.69 -8.22 -0.61
C GLU A 59 7.50 -7.91 -1.50
N LEU A 60 6.44 -7.32 -0.93
CA LEU A 60 5.26 -6.91 -1.70
C LEU A 60 5.65 -5.94 -2.82
N ASN A 61 6.45 -4.94 -2.50
CA ASN A 61 6.88 -3.96 -3.48
C ASN A 61 7.77 -4.59 -4.55
N ALA A 62 8.68 -5.48 -4.16
CA ALA A 62 9.58 -6.15 -5.10
C ALA A 62 8.83 -7.04 -6.10
N GLU A 63 7.74 -7.68 -5.67
CA GLU A 63 6.92 -8.53 -6.55
C GLU A 63 6.27 -7.76 -7.70
N TRP A 64 6.03 -6.46 -7.53
CA TRP A 64 5.30 -5.63 -8.49
C TRP A 64 6.12 -4.51 -9.10
N ALA A 65 7.35 -4.29 -8.63
CA ALA A 65 8.17 -3.16 -9.06
C ALA A 65 8.51 -3.16 -10.55
N ASP A 66 8.46 -4.33 -11.19
CA ASP A 66 8.71 -4.43 -12.64
C ASP A 66 7.57 -3.82 -13.48
N LEU A 67 6.35 -3.76 -12.94
CA LEU A 67 5.18 -3.27 -13.67
C LEU A 67 4.56 -2.01 -13.08
N LEU A 68 4.74 -1.76 -11.79
CA LEU A 68 4.09 -0.67 -11.08
C LEU A 68 5.11 0.32 -10.53
N ASP A 69 4.72 1.59 -10.51
CA ASP A 69 5.40 2.59 -9.73
C ASP A 69 4.73 2.60 -8.34
N LEU A 70 5.45 2.13 -7.34
CA LEU A 70 4.93 1.91 -5.99
C LEU A 70 5.52 2.89 -5.00
N GLN A 71 4.66 3.41 -4.13
CA GLN A 71 5.07 4.20 -2.99
C GLN A 71 4.37 3.66 -1.75
N ALA A 72 5.06 3.70 -0.61
CA ALA A 72 4.50 3.24 0.65
C ALA A 72 4.83 4.24 1.74
N VAL A 73 3.82 4.60 2.53
CA VAL A 73 4.01 5.49 3.67
C VAL A 73 3.41 4.86 4.91
N PRO A 74 4.09 4.95 6.07
CA PRO A 74 3.49 4.49 7.32
C PRO A 74 2.31 5.39 7.68
N VAL A 75 1.25 4.79 8.17
CA VAL A 75 0.04 5.51 8.57
C VAL A 75 -0.36 5.09 9.97
N VAL A 76 -1.04 5.98 10.66
CA VAL A 76 -1.59 5.72 11.99
C VAL A 76 -3.05 6.10 12.01
N GLU A 77 -3.80 5.50 12.93
CA GLU A 77 -5.21 5.79 13.10
C GLU A 77 -5.43 7.02 13.96
N ASP A 78 -6.66 7.49 14.01
CA ASP A 78 -7.04 8.72 14.73
C ASP A 78 -6.64 8.70 16.20
N ASP A 79 -6.74 7.55 16.84
CA ASP A 79 -6.40 7.44 18.26
C ASP A 79 -4.91 7.71 18.52
N VAL A 80 -4.03 7.18 17.67
CA VAL A 80 -2.59 7.43 17.75
C VAL A 80 -2.28 8.89 17.41
N ALA A 81 -2.84 9.39 16.29
CA ALA A 81 -2.62 10.76 15.86
C ALA A 81 -3.14 11.75 16.91
N GLY A 82 -4.30 11.47 17.48
CA GLY A 82 -4.88 12.31 18.54
C GLY A 82 -4.05 12.33 19.81
N ALA A 83 -3.52 11.18 20.23
CA ALA A 83 -2.67 11.08 21.41
C ALA A 83 -1.38 11.87 21.25
N VAL A 84 -0.76 11.79 20.09
CA VAL A 84 0.46 12.55 19.77
C VAL A 84 0.16 14.05 19.71
N ALA A 85 -0.93 14.45 19.06
CA ALA A 85 -1.33 15.85 18.98
C ALA A 85 -1.57 16.45 20.36
N LYS A 86 -2.26 15.72 21.24
CA LYS A 86 -2.52 16.12 22.61
C LYS A 86 -1.23 16.32 23.40
N LYS A 87 -0.29 15.41 23.25
CA LYS A 87 1.02 15.48 23.89
C LYS A 87 1.81 16.71 23.44
N ILE A 88 1.81 17.01 22.14
CA ILE A 88 2.51 18.16 21.57
C ILE A 88 1.87 19.48 22.06
N LEU A 89 0.55 19.56 22.07
CA LEU A 89 -0.15 20.74 22.56
C LEU A 89 0.12 21.00 24.05
N ALA A 90 0.25 19.96 24.85
CA ALA A 90 0.51 20.09 26.28
C ALA A 90 1.91 20.66 26.58
N LYS A 91 2.85 20.56 25.63
CA LYS A 91 4.21 21.10 25.77
C LYS A 91 4.30 22.59 25.45
N LYS A 92 3.26 23.17 24.92
CA LYS A 92 3.19 24.57 24.60
C LYS A 92 2.45 25.33 25.70
#